data_9da90a0c955a936152c5f5ba85434b74
#
_entry.id   9da90a0c955a936152c5f5ba85434b74
#
_cell.length_a   1.000
_cell.length_b   1.000
_cell.length_c   1.000
_cell.angle_alpha   90.00
_cell.angle_beta   90.00
_cell.angle_gamma   90.00
#
_symmetry.space_group_name_H-M   'P 1'
#
loop_
_entity.id
_entity.type
_entity.pdbx_description
1 polymer ?
#
loop_
_entity_poly.entity_id
_entity_poly.type
_entity_poly.pdbx_seq_one_letter_code
_entity_poly.pdbx_strand_id
1 'polypeptide(L)'
;QLLRPAPYLEDLKALSNAVLDTYGLHNEIKKVAKPLSKFKNLVVTADGISYAIAKEASLKIKETSYINVYSNILGEFMHGHVAVLNNHIAQIHISVDDLSYTAIKNLNKIQEDYNPLLCIIGNSNEKVEADYNINISCESEIVKIFCIVVIIQLLALEIAKCLHRNVDKPHGLHKVVK
;
A
#
# COMPACT_ATOMS: atom_id res chain seq x y z
N GLN A 1 -21.67 21.04 31.32
CA GLN A 1 -20.90 21.04 30.07
C GLN A 1 -21.32 19.81 29.30
N LEU A 2 -22.14 20.01 28.25
CA LEU A 2 -22.44 18.96 27.28
C LEU A 2 -21.12 18.58 26.64
N LEU A 3 -20.69 17.31 26.81
CA LEU A 3 -19.57 16.73 26.11
C LEU A 3 -19.84 16.91 24.60
N ARG A 4 -19.04 17.76 23.95
CA ARG A 4 -19.06 17.83 22.47
C ARG A 4 -18.71 16.41 21.97
N PRO A 5 -19.47 15.83 21.03
CA PRO A 5 -19.11 14.57 20.46
C PRO A 5 -17.67 14.67 19.91
N ALA A 6 -16.89 13.62 20.09
CA ALA A 6 -15.55 13.59 19.55
C ALA A 6 -15.62 13.93 18.04
N PRO A 7 -14.71 14.76 17.51
CA PRO A 7 -14.80 15.26 16.12
C PRO A 7 -14.85 14.14 15.07
N TYR A 8 -14.44 12.94 15.45
CA TYR A 8 -14.40 11.75 14.56
C TYR A 8 -15.54 10.76 14.76
N LEU A 9 -16.59 11.12 15.53
CA LEU A 9 -17.66 10.17 15.81
C LEU A 9 -18.44 9.77 14.55
N GLU A 10 -18.68 10.73 13.65
CA GLU A 10 -19.38 10.47 12.38
C GLU A 10 -18.49 9.62 11.45
N ASP A 11 -17.19 9.88 11.41
CA ASP A 11 -16.23 9.05 10.66
C ASP A 11 -16.23 7.61 11.14
N LEU A 12 -16.23 7.39 12.47
CA LEU A 12 -16.29 6.05 13.05
C LEU A 12 -17.61 5.32 12.75
N LYS A 13 -18.74 6.06 12.66
CA LYS A 13 -20.01 5.47 12.24
C LYS A 13 -19.98 5.02 10.77
N ALA A 14 -19.33 5.78 9.90
CA ALA A 14 -19.19 5.46 8.49
C ALA A 14 -18.19 4.32 8.23
N LEU A 15 -17.25 4.09 9.15
CA LEU A 15 -16.11 3.17 8.98
C LEU A 15 -16.53 1.76 8.60
N SER A 16 -17.56 1.22 9.28
CA SER A 16 -18.01 -0.16 9.03
C SER A 16 -18.44 -0.38 7.59
N ASN A 17 -19.24 0.55 7.03
CA ASN A 17 -19.71 0.45 5.67
C ASN A 17 -18.55 0.66 4.67
N ALA A 18 -17.68 1.66 4.90
CA ALA A 18 -16.53 1.91 4.05
C ALA A 18 -15.57 0.71 3.99
N VAL A 19 -15.35 0.03 5.11
CA VAL A 19 -14.55 -1.21 5.14
C VAL A 19 -15.23 -2.33 4.37
N LEU A 20 -16.56 -2.49 4.50
CA LEU A 20 -17.32 -3.48 3.72
C LEU A 20 -17.24 -3.17 2.21
N ASP A 21 -17.37 -1.92 1.82
CA ASP A 21 -17.23 -1.50 0.41
C ASP A 21 -15.83 -1.80 -0.14
N THR A 22 -14.80 -1.69 0.71
CA THR A 22 -13.42 -2.04 0.35
C THR A 22 -13.27 -3.52 -0.05
N TYR A 23 -14.06 -4.43 0.52
CA TYR A 23 -14.09 -5.82 0.06
C TYR A 23 -14.61 -5.97 -1.38
N GLY A 24 -15.39 -5.01 -1.89
CA GLY A 24 -15.80 -4.95 -3.29
C GLY A 24 -14.63 -4.84 -4.26
N LEU A 25 -13.49 -4.29 -3.81
CA LEU A 25 -12.25 -4.16 -4.60
C LEU A 25 -11.43 -5.46 -4.68
N HIS A 26 -11.89 -6.54 -4.08
CA HIS A 26 -11.11 -7.78 -3.98
C HIS A 26 -10.67 -8.34 -5.34
N ASN A 27 -11.48 -8.23 -6.37
CA ASN A 27 -11.11 -8.68 -7.71
C ASN A 27 -10.01 -7.82 -8.34
N GLU A 28 -10.00 -6.51 -8.07
CA GLU A 28 -8.94 -5.60 -8.50
C GLU A 28 -7.65 -5.91 -7.75
N ILE A 29 -7.73 -6.11 -6.43
CA ILE A 29 -6.59 -6.51 -5.61
C ILE A 29 -5.97 -7.81 -6.11
N LYS A 30 -6.76 -8.82 -6.49
CA LYS A 30 -6.27 -10.08 -7.09
C LYS A 30 -5.52 -9.84 -8.41
N LYS A 31 -6.02 -8.93 -9.26
CA LYS A 31 -5.34 -8.60 -10.51
C LYS A 31 -3.96 -8.00 -10.28
N VAL A 32 -3.80 -7.21 -9.21
CA VAL A 32 -2.54 -6.61 -8.80
C VAL A 32 -1.62 -7.62 -8.09
N ALA A 33 -2.16 -8.45 -7.22
CA ALA A 33 -1.39 -9.44 -6.45
C ALA A 33 -0.62 -10.42 -7.36
N LYS A 34 -1.25 -10.86 -8.45
CA LYS A 34 -0.66 -11.85 -9.36
C LYS A 34 0.65 -11.38 -10.02
N PRO A 35 0.76 -10.20 -10.64
CA PRO A 35 2.04 -9.70 -11.14
C PRO A 35 3.03 -9.40 -10.01
N LEU A 36 2.60 -8.80 -8.89
CA LEU A 36 3.48 -8.49 -7.75
C LEU A 36 4.12 -9.76 -7.16
N SER A 37 3.41 -10.88 -7.12
CA SER A 37 3.93 -12.15 -6.60
C SER A 37 5.11 -12.73 -7.39
N LYS A 38 5.37 -12.24 -8.60
CA LYS A 38 6.50 -12.69 -9.43
C LYS A 38 7.82 -12.02 -9.04
N PHE A 39 7.78 -10.94 -8.29
CA PHE A 39 8.96 -10.21 -7.85
C PHE A 39 9.51 -10.77 -6.55
N LYS A 40 10.84 -10.82 -6.44
CA LYS A 40 11.53 -11.22 -5.20
C LYS A 40 11.77 -10.03 -4.28
N ASN A 41 11.73 -8.82 -4.83
CA ASN A 41 11.95 -7.57 -4.12
C ASN A 41 10.86 -6.58 -4.50
N LEU A 42 10.29 -5.95 -3.48
CA LEU A 42 9.32 -4.86 -3.62
C LEU A 42 9.80 -3.66 -2.82
N VAL A 43 9.46 -2.48 -3.29
CA VAL A 43 9.57 -1.25 -2.50
C VAL A 43 8.19 -0.65 -2.29
N VAL A 44 7.92 -0.20 -1.07
CA VAL A 44 6.70 0.53 -0.75
C VAL A 44 7.09 1.97 -0.45
N THR A 45 6.61 2.91 -1.24
CA THR A 45 6.87 4.34 -1.06
C THR A 45 5.62 5.07 -0.61
N ALA A 46 5.79 6.12 0.17
CA ALA A 46 4.71 6.99 0.60
C ALA A 46 5.29 8.30 1.14
N ASP A 47 4.43 9.30 1.33
CA ASP A 47 4.79 10.55 1.99
C ASP A 47 3.84 10.82 3.18
N GLY A 48 4.26 11.69 4.09
CA GLY A 48 3.45 12.14 5.22
C GLY A 48 2.90 10.98 6.07
N ILE A 49 1.61 11.06 6.40
CA ILE A 49 0.91 10.06 7.23
C ILE A 49 0.87 8.68 6.56
N SER A 50 0.84 8.63 5.23
CA SER A 50 0.81 7.41 4.45
C SER A 50 2.06 6.53 4.67
N TYR A 51 3.18 7.12 5.13
CA TYR A 51 4.40 6.36 5.39
C TYR A 51 4.24 5.35 6.53
N ALA A 52 3.44 5.66 7.55
CA ALA A 52 3.14 4.68 8.61
C ALA A 52 2.44 3.44 8.02
N ILE A 53 1.53 3.66 7.06
CA ILE A 53 0.83 2.57 6.36
C ILE A 53 1.79 1.80 5.44
N ALA A 54 2.73 2.49 4.78
CA ALA A 54 3.75 1.86 3.95
C ALA A 54 4.66 0.90 4.76
N LYS A 55 4.98 1.26 6.00
CA LYS A 55 5.71 0.37 6.92
C LYS A 55 4.91 -0.88 7.26
N GLU A 56 3.62 -0.73 7.56
CA GLU A 56 2.72 -1.86 7.82
C GLU A 56 2.56 -2.74 6.57
N ALA A 57 2.42 -2.14 5.37
CA ALA A 57 2.36 -2.87 4.11
C ALA A 57 3.61 -3.73 3.89
N SER A 58 4.79 -3.14 4.09
CA SER A 58 6.06 -3.87 3.97
C SER A 58 6.12 -5.05 4.92
N LEU A 59 5.68 -4.85 6.17
CA LEU A 59 5.67 -5.89 7.19
C LEU A 59 4.71 -7.02 6.81
N LYS A 60 3.45 -6.71 6.47
CA LYS A 60 2.43 -7.72 6.15
C LYS A 60 2.80 -8.55 4.91
N ILE A 61 3.28 -7.90 3.85
CA ILE A 61 3.71 -8.64 2.66
C ILE A 61 4.91 -9.54 2.98
N LYS A 62 5.88 -9.03 3.72
CA LYS A 62 7.07 -9.80 4.13
C LYS A 62 6.70 -11.03 4.97
N GLU A 63 5.86 -10.85 5.99
CA GLU A 63 5.44 -11.91 6.91
C GLU A 63 4.68 -13.03 6.22
N THR A 64 3.83 -12.69 5.25
CA THR A 64 2.92 -13.66 4.61
C THR A 64 3.50 -14.29 3.36
N SER A 65 4.32 -13.58 2.61
CA SER A 65 4.82 -14.00 1.29
C SER A 65 6.30 -14.37 1.27
N TYR A 66 7.08 -13.89 2.24
CA TYR A 66 8.55 -13.97 2.32
C TYR A 66 9.27 -13.21 1.19
N ILE A 67 8.56 -12.35 0.48
CA ILE A 67 9.16 -11.41 -0.46
C ILE A 67 9.98 -10.38 0.33
N ASN A 68 11.15 -10.02 -0.15
CA ASN A 68 11.93 -8.94 0.44
C ASN A 68 11.26 -7.60 0.11
N VAL A 69 10.67 -6.98 1.13
CA VAL A 69 9.95 -5.70 0.99
C VAL A 69 10.53 -4.69 1.94
N TYR A 70 10.75 -3.49 1.49
CA TYR A 70 11.16 -2.36 2.32
C TYR A 70 10.34 -1.13 2.00
N SER A 71 10.21 -0.23 2.99
CA SER A 71 9.46 1.01 2.85
C SER A 71 10.36 2.22 2.93
N ASN A 72 10.07 3.25 2.14
CA ASN A 72 10.76 4.53 2.15
C ASN A 72 9.79 5.70 2.01
N ILE A 73 10.17 6.85 2.55
CA ILE A 73 9.56 8.12 2.19
C ILE A 73 9.99 8.41 0.75
N LEU A 74 9.02 8.77 -0.13
CA LEU A 74 9.29 8.92 -1.56
C LEU A 74 10.39 9.96 -1.82
N GLY A 75 10.36 11.11 -1.13
CA GLY A 75 11.40 12.13 -1.25
C GLY A 75 12.79 11.59 -0.91
N GLU A 76 12.93 10.90 0.24
CA GLU A 76 14.19 10.30 0.68
C GLU A 76 14.64 9.16 -0.24
N PHE A 77 13.69 8.42 -0.80
CA PHE A 77 13.97 7.36 -1.75
C PHE A 77 14.77 7.85 -2.97
N MET A 78 14.47 9.06 -3.43
CA MET A 78 15.18 9.70 -4.56
C MET A 78 16.64 10.05 -4.25
N HIS A 79 17.04 10.14 -2.97
CA HIS A 79 18.39 10.51 -2.54
C HIS A 79 19.37 9.34 -2.40
N GLY A 80 19.20 8.28 -3.20
CA GLY A 80 20.13 7.15 -3.26
C GLY A 80 19.48 5.79 -3.27
N HIS A 81 18.39 5.60 -2.49
CA HIS A 81 17.67 4.33 -2.46
C HIS A 81 17.06 3.94 -3.82
N VAL A 82 16.76 4.91 -4.67
CA VAL A 82 16.25 4.70 -6.03
C VAL A 82 17.23 3.89 -6.90
N ALA A 83 18.52 3.89 -6.59
CA ALA A 83 19.56 3.16 -7.34
C ALA A 83 19.35 1.63 -7.34
N VAL A 84 18.54 1.07 -6.43
CA VAL A 84 18.21 -0.36 -6.44
C VAL A 84 17.13 -0.71 -7.47
N LEU A 85 16.38 0.30 -7.97
CA LEU A 85 15.30 0.05 -8.91
C LEU A 85 15.82 -0.46 -10.26
N ASN A 86 15.08 -1.39 -10.78
CA ASN A 86 15.21 -1.94 -12.12
C ASN A 86 13.93 -2.71 -12.47
N ASN A 87 13.84 -3.29 -13.64
CA ASN A 87 12.68 -4.06 -14.10
C ASN A 87 12.43 -5.38 -13.32
N HIS A 88 13.25 -5.71 -12.31
CA HIS A 88 13.08 -6.87 -11.43
C HIS A 88 12.56 -6.48 -10.03
N ILE A 89 12.26 -5.21 -9.82
CA ILE A 89 11.70 -4.68 -8.56
C ILE A 89 10.39 -3.98 -8.90
N ALA A 90 9.32 -4.32 -8.19
CA ALA A 90 8.07 -3.59 -8.30
C ALA A 90 7.95 -2.55 -7.18
N GLN A 91 7.24 -1.46 -7.47
CA GLN A 91 6.96 -0.38 -6.55
C GLN A 91 5.47 -0.32 -6.24
N ILE A 92 5.15 -0.20 -4.95
CA ILE A 92 3.82 0.15 -4.47
C ILE A 92 3.93 1.56 -3.89
N HIS A 93 3.12 2.50 -4.36
CA HIS A 93 3.00 3.82 -3.75
C HIS A 93 1.67 3.95 -3.01
N ILE A 94 1.72 4.40 -1.75
CA ILE A 94 0.53 4.56 -0.90
C ILE A 94 0.30 6.05 -0.68
N SER A 95 -0.93 6.51 -0.97
CA SER A 95 -1.33 7.91 -0.78
C SER A 95 -2.73 8.01 -0.17
N VAL A 96 -2.80 8.48 1.07
CA VAL A 96 -4.06 8.82 1.75
C VAL A 96 -4.61 10.13 1.18
N ASP A 97 -3.73 11.12 1.00
CA ASP A 97 -4.03 12.42 0.42
C ASP A 97 -3.80 12.44 -1.08
N ASP A 98 -4.20 13.53 -1.72
CA ASP A 98 -3.85 13.77 -3.12
C ASP A 98 -2.34 13.84 -3.29
N LEU A 99 -1.86 13.27 -4.40
CA LEU A 99 -0.44 13.32 -4.71
C LEU A 99 0.04 14.77 -4.88
N SER A 100 1.03 15.16 -4.11
CA SER A 100 1.66 16.47 -4.25
C SER A 100 2.37 16.59 -5.61
N TYR A 101 2.59 17.83 -6.06
CA TYR A 101 3.38 18.08 -7.28
C TYR A 101 4.74 17.38 -7.25
N THR A 102 5.42 17.40 -6.11
CA THR A 102 6.72 16.74 -5.92
C THR A 102 6.60 15.22 -6.01
N ALA A 103 5.56 14.64 -5.42
CA ALA A 103 5.31 13.20 -5.51
C ALA A 103 5.06 12.77 -6.97
N ILE A 104 4.21 13.50 -7.70
CA ILE A 104 3.94 13.25 -9.12
C ILE A 104 5.25 13.31 -9.93
N LYS A 105 6.05 14.36 -9.74
CA LYS A 105 7.34 14.52 -10.42
C LYS A 105 8.30 13.38 -10.14
N ASN A 106 8.40 12.95 -8.88
CA ASN A 106 9.30 11.87 -8.48
C ASN A 106 8.84 10.51 -9.02
N LEU A 107 7.54 10.21 -8.98
CA LEU A 107 6.99 8.97 -9.53
C LEU A 107 7.20 8.90 -11.05
N ASN A 108 6.92 9.98 -11.77
CA ASN A 108 7.15 10.03 -13.22
C ASN A 108 8.64 9.86 -13.57
N LYS A 109 9.54 10.51 -12.80
CA LYS A 109 10.98 10.34 -13.01
C LYS A 109 11.43 8.90 -12.75
N ILE A 110 10.86 8.22 -11.74
CA ILE A 110 11.12 6.80 -11.50
C ILE A 110 10.66 5.96 -12.69
N GLN A 111 9.49 6.24 -13.25
CA GLN A 111 8.99 5.54 -14.43
C GLN A 111 9.88 5.78 -15.66
N GLU A 112 10.30 7.01 -15.91
CA GLU A 112 11.18 7.35 -17.02
C GLU A 112 12.54 6.65 -16.91
N ASP A 113 13.17 6.68 -15.73
CA ASP A 113 14.54 6.23 -15.53
C ASP A 113 14.66 4.71 -15.33
N TYR A 114 13.66 4.06 -14.68
CA TYR A 114 13.78 2.68 -14.21
C TYR A 114 12.67 1.76 -14.67
N ASN A 115 11.50 2.31 -15.02
CA ASN A 115 10.31 1.58 -15.49
C ASN A 115 9.96 0.36 -14.62
N PRO A 116 9.87 0.49 -13.27
CA PRO A 116 9.38 -0.60 -12.42
C PRO A 116 7.89 -0.83 -12.66
N LEU A 117 7.38 -2.03 -12.37
CA LEU A 117 5.94 -2.21 -12.24
C LEU A 117 5.45 -1.34 -11.08
N LEU A 118 4.59 -0.35 -11.36
CA LEU A 118 4.07 0.59 -10.38
C LEU A 118 2.60 0.33 -10.07
N CYS A 119 2.30 0.16 -8.78
CA CYS A 119 0.94 0.13 -8.26
C CYS A 119 0.72 1.32 -7.30
N ILE A 120 -0.34 2.10 -7.50
CA ILE A 120 -0.76 3.16 -6.56
C ILE A 120 -2.00 2.68 -5.79
N ILE A 121 -1.96 2.82 -4.46
CA ILE A 121 -3.06 2.47 -3.55
C ILE A 121 -3.49 3.73 -2.78
N GLY A 122 -4.77 4.07 -2.89
CA GLY A 122 -5.36 5.25 -2.27
C GLY A 122 -5.74 6.29 -3.31
N ASN A 123 -5.23 7.51 -3.18
CA ASN A 123 -5.49 8.56 -4.17
C ASN A 123 -4.46 8.47 -5.29
N SER A 124 -4.89 8.04 -6.47
CA SER A 124 -4.08 8.10 -7.69
C SER A 124 -4.28 9.45 -8.40
N ASN A 125 -3.40 9.75 -9.32
CA ASN A 125 -3.49 10.95 -10.14
C ASN A 125 -3.23 10.57 -11.59
N GLU A 126 -4.08 11.01 -12.51
CA GLU A 126 -3.97 10.74 -13.96
C GLU A 126 -2.65 11.23 -14.60
N LYS A 127 -1.92 12.13 -13.91
CA LYS A 127 -0.60 12.62 -14.34
C LYS A 127 0.52 11.63 -14.02
N VAL A 128 0.23 10.52 -13.35
CA VAL A 128 1.19 9.44 -13.06
C VAL A 128 0.76 8.20 -13.81
N GLU A 129 1.58 7.75 -14.74
CA GLU A 129 1.37 6.49 -15.45
C GLU A 129 1.73 5.31 -14.53
N ALA A 130 0.71 4.70 -13.91
CA ALA A 130 0.87 3.51 -13.10
C ALA A 130 0.26 2.30 -13.80
N ASP A 131 0.89 1.13 -13.67
CA ASP A 131 0.35 -0.12 -14.22
C ASP A 131 -0.96 -0.52 -13.55
N TYR A 132 -1.10 -0.18 -12.26
CA TYR A 132 -2.29 -0.48 -11.46
C TYR A 132 -2.63 0.67 -10.52
N ASN A 133 -3.94 0.96 -10.41
CA ASN A 133 -4.48 1.90 -9.45
C ASN A 133 -5.59 1.23 -8.65
N ILE A 134 -5.50 1.25 -7.33
CA ILE A 134 -6.56 0.83 -6.42
C ILE A 134 -7.05 2.08 -5.70
N ASN A 135 -8.07 2.72 -6.28
CA ASN A 135 -8.63 3.97 -5.77
C ASN A 135 -9.65 3.72 -4.66
N ILE A 136 -9.70 4.65 -3.71
CA ILE A 136 -10.65 4.65 -2.60
C ILE A 136 -11.46 5.93 -2.66
N SER A 137 -12.77 5.77 -2.84
CA SER A 137 -13.72 6.88 -2.78
C SER A 137 -14.19 7.07 -1.34
N CYS A 138 -13.48 7.90 -0.58
CA CYS A 138 -13.83 8.27 0.78
C CYS A 138 -13.35 9.69 1.06
N GLU A 139 -14.24 10.52 1.62
CA GLU A 139 -13.89 11.92 1.95
C GLU A 139 -13.09 12.03 3.26
N SER A 140 -13.42 11.20 4.25
CA SER A 140 -12.74 11.20 5.54
C SER A 140 -11.35 10.57 5.43
N GLU A 141 -10.31 11.34 5.76
CA GLU A 141 -8.92 10.87 5.82
C GLU A 141 -8.76 9.68 6.77
N ILE A 142 -9.39 9.73 7.94
CA ILE A 142 -9.32 8.65 8.94
C ILE A 142 -9.93 7.35 8.37
N VAL A 143 -11.13 7.44 7.79
CA VAL A 143 -11.79 6.26 7.20
C VAL A 143 -10.95 5.72 6.05
N LYS A 144 -10.37 6.58 5.23
CA LYS A 144 -9.48 6.21 4.12
C LYS A 144 -8.25 5.45 4.61
N ILE A 145 -7.63 5.88 5.71
CA ILE A 145 -6.49 5.16 6.33
C ILE A 145 -6.88 3.71 6.64
N PHE A 146 -8.02 3.49 7.29
CA PHE A 146 -8.48 2.13 7.60
C PHE A 146 -8.78 1.30 6.35
N CYS A 147 -9.41 1.89 5.35
CA CYS A 147 -9.68 1.23 4.07
C CYS A 147 -8.38 0.81 3.38
N ILE A 148 -7.36 1.67 3.36
CA ILE A 148 -6.04 1.34 2.78
C ILE A 148 -5.40 0.18 3.55
N VAL A 149 -5.47 0.18 4.88
CA VAL A 149 -4.93 -0.93 5.70
C VAL A 149 -5.63 -2.24 5.34
N VAL A 150 -6.95 -2.26 5.14
CA VAL A 150 -7.68 -3.45 4.69
C VAL A 150 -7.25 -3.90 3.30
N ILE A 151 -7.07 -2.96 2.35
CA ILE A 151 -6.55 -3.30 1.01
C ILE A 151 -5.17 -3.96 1.10
N ILE A 152 -4.28 -3.42 1.93
CA ILE A 152 -2.93 -3.96 2.14
C ILE A 152 -2.99 -5.38 2.71
N GLN A 153 -3.85 -5.63 3.69
CA GLN A 153 -4.04 -6.97 4.26
C GLN A 153 -4.56 -7.95 3.21
N LEU A 154 -5.54 -7.55 2.41
CA LEU A 154 -6.06 -8.36 1.30
C LEU A 154 -5.00 -8.58 0.22
N LEU A 155 -4.22 -7.56 -0.13
CA LEU A 155 -3.14 -7.67 -1.11
C LEU A 155 -2.05 -8.65 -0.63
N ALA A 156 -1.62 -8.55 0.63
CA ALA A 156 -0.66 -9.45 1.23
C ALA A 156 -1.16 -10.90 1.23
N LEU A 157 -2.44 -11.10 1.57
CA LEU A 157 -3.11 -12.41 1.51
C LEU A 157 -3.12 -12.98 0.09
N GLU A 158 -3.51 -12.19 -0.90
CA GLU A 158 -3.60 -12.66 -2.29
C GLU A 158 -2.21 -12.91 -2.91
N ILE A 159 -1.19 -12.11 -2.56
CA ILE A 159 0.21 -12.39 -2.93
C ILE A 159 0.64 -13.74 -2.33
N ALA A 160 0.37 -13.97 -1.05
CA ALA A 160 0.70 -15.23 -0.38
C ALA A 160 0.02 -16.44 -1.01
N LYS A 161 -1.27 -16.30 -1.38
CA LYS A 161 -2.01 -17.35 -2.12
C LYS A 161 -1.39 -17.64 -3.48
N CYS A 162 -0.99 -16.60 -4.24
CA CYS A 162 -0.29 -16.79 -5.52
C CYS A 162 1.02 -17.57 -5.36
N LEU A 163 1.67 -17.44 -4.21
CA LEU A 163 2.92 -18.13 -3.87
C LEU A 163 2.69 -19.45 -3.10
N HIS A 164 1.44 -19.89 -2.94
CA HIS A 164 1.07 -21.10 -2.18
C HIS A 164 1.61 -21.10 -0.74
N ARG A 165 1.63 -19.92 -0.07
CA ARG A 165 2.08 -19.77 1.31
C ARG A 165 0.92 -19.99 2.28
N ASN A 166 1.22 -20.63 3.42
CA ASN A 166 0.25 -20.77 4.51
C ASN A 166 0.33 -19.55 5.43
N VAL A 167 -0.67 -18.68 5.33
CA VAL A 167 -0.73 -17.43 6.11
C VAL A 167 -1.12 -17.65 7.58
N ASP A 168 -1.75 -18.79 7.90
CA ASP A 168 -2.17 -19.12 9.27
C ASP A 168 -1.01 -19.66 10.11
N LYS A 169 0.03 -20.19 9.45
CA LYS A 169 1.24 -20.71 10.07
C LYS A 169 2.49 -20.25 9.33
N PRO A 170 2.80 -18.94 9.36
CA PRO A 170 3.97 -18.41 8.68
C PRO A 170 5.25 -18.97 9.31
N HIS A 171 6.22 -19.31 8.44
CA HIS A 171 7.48 -19.90 8.88
C HIS A 171 8.29 -18.91 9.72
N GLY A 172 8.75 -19.37 10.88
CA GLY A 172 9.64 -18.59 11.75
C GLY A 172 8.97 -17.49 12.57
N LEU A 173 7.65 -17.32 12.46
CA LEU A 173 6.90 -16.36 13.28
C LEU A 173 6.23 -17.08 14.46
N HIS A 174 6.48 -16.57 15.67
CA HIS A 174 5.85 -17.02 16.90
C HIS A 174 5.08 -15.87 17.55
N LYS A 175 3.88 -16.15 18.09
CA LYS A 175 3.06 -15.14 18.80
C LYS A 175 3.74 -14.57 20.04
N VAL A 176 4.65 -15.33 20.64
CA VAL A 176 5.41 -14.94 21.82
C VAL A 176 6.88 -15.25 21.56
N VAL A 177 7.71 -14.22 21.65
CA VAL A 177 9.16 -14.37 21.67
C VAL A 177 9.53 -14.81 23.10
N LYS A 178 10.07 -16.03 23.25
CA LYS A 178 10.60 -16.53 24.53
C LYS A 178 12.01 -16.03 24.73
#